data_2787325766352d918262fe37f48b17fb
#
_entry.id   2787325766352d918262fe37f48b17fb
#
_cell.length_a   1.000
_cell.length_b   1.000
_cell.length_c   1.000
_cell.angle_alpha   90.00
_cell.angle_beta   90.00
_cell.angle_gamma   90.00
#
_symmetry.space_group_name_H-M   'P 1'
#
loop_
_entity.id
_entity.type
_entity.pdbx_description
1 polymer ?
#
loop_
_entity_poly.entity_id
_entity_poly.type
_entity_poly.pdbx_seq_one_letter_code
_entity_poly.pdbx_strand_id
1 'polypeptide(L)' 'MERRSKATLEMISQKLNAWELRKEYLQTGITIIKMAKALGINRTYLSNFINDTYAMNFNNWLNGLRIEEAKKRMLTDRR' A
#
# COMPACT_ATOMS: atom_id res chain seq x y z
N MET A 1 23.13 13.26 1.82
CA MET A 1 22.12 12.25 2.08
C MET A 1 20.73 12.82 1.94
N GLU A 2 19.97 12.18 1.11
CA GLU A 2 18.63 12.63 0.84
C GLU A 2 17.67 12.19 1.94
N ARG A 3 16.93 13.12 2.47
CA ARG A 3 15.98 12.80 3.52
C ARG A 3 14.62 13.38 3.14
N ARG A 4 13.62 12.52 3.12
CA ARG A 4 12.28 12.99 2.77
C ARG A 4 11.75 13.87 3.87
N SER A 5 11.09 14.94 3.47
CA SER A 5 10.48 15.82 4.44
C SER A 5 9.31 15.12 5.11
N LYS A 6 8.96 15.63 6.29
CA LYS A 6 7.81 15.11 7.00
C LYS A 6 6.53 15.27 6.18
N ALA A 7 6.42 16.39 5.47
CA ALA A 7 5.25 16.63 4.64
C ALA A 7 5.13 15.59 3.53
N THR A 8 6.26 15.19 2.94
CA THR A 8 6.24 14.18 1.91
C THR A 8 5.79 12.84 2.45
N LEU A 9 6.29 12.47 3.63
CA LEU A 9 5.90 11.21 4.24
C LEU A 9 4.43 11.20 4.61
N GLU A 10 3.91 12.31 5.11
CA GLU A 10 2.50 12.40 5.44
C GLU A 10 1.64 12.30 4.20
N MET A 11 2.07 12.93 3.11
CA MET A 11 1.34 12.85 1.86
C MET A 11 1.23 11.41 1.38
N ILE A 12 2.34 10.69 1.40
CA ILE A 12 2.35 9.29 0.97
C ILE A 12 1.45 8.46 1.87
N SER A 13 1.55 8.68 3.17
CA SER A 13 0.74 7.94 4.14
C SER A 13 -0.76 8.16 3.89
N GLN A 14 -1.16 9.40 3.66
CA GLN A 14 -2.55 9.71 3.42
C GLN A 14 -3.07 9.07 2.14
N LYS A 15 -2.25 9.10 1.09
CA LYS A 15 -2.66 8.50 -0.17
C LYS A 15 -2.79 6.98 -0.05
N LEU A 16 -1.87 6.36 0.68
CA LEU A 16 -1.95 4.92 0.90
C LEU A 16 -3.17 4.55 1.73
N ASN A 17 -3.45 5.34 2.76
CA ASN A 17 -4.63 5.07 3.60
C ASN A 17 -5.91 5.14 2.80
N ALA A 18 -6.04 6.15 1.95
CA ALA A 18 -7.22 6.29 1.11
C ALA A 18 -7.34 5.12 0.14
N TRP A 19 -6.20 4.71 -0.42
CA TRP A 19 -6.16 3.58 -1.34
C TRP A 19 -6.61 2.29 -0.64
N GLU A 20 -6.14 2.08 0.59
CA GLU A 20 -6.53 0.91 1.36
C GLU A 20 -8.01 0.92 1.72
N LEU A 21 -8.53 2.09 2.06
CA LEU A 21 -9.94 2.20 2.42
C LEU A 21 -10.85 1.85 1.24
N ARG A 22 -10.40 2.17 0.04
CA ARG A 22 -11.17 1.82 -1.16
C ARG A 22 -10.97 0.36 -1.57
N LYS A 23 -10.09 -0.36 -0.86
CA LYS A 23 -9.82 -1.77 -1.10
C LYS A 23 -9.36 -2.02 -2.53
N GLU A 24 -8.60 -1.08 -3.07
CA GLU A 24 -8.12 -1.21 -4.43
C GLU A 24 -7.08 -2.34 -4.55
N TYR A 25 -6.55 -2.80 -3.43
CA TYR A 25 -5.62 -3.92 -3.44
C TYR A 25 -6.27 -5.23 -3.89
N LEU A 26 -7.58 -5.26 -3.98
CA LEU A 26 -8.29 -6.45 -4.45
C LEU A 26 -8.29 -6.59 -5.98
N GLN A 27 -7.89 -5.54 -6.67
CA GLN A 27 -7.79 -5.60 -8.12
C GLN A 27 -6.62 -6.49 -8.53
N THR A 28 -6.73 -7.09 -9.70
CA THR A 28 -5.65 -7.92 -10.22
C THR A 28 -4.65 -7.06 -11.00
N GLY A 29 -3.45 -7.58 -11.15
CA GLY A 29 -2.44 -6.94 -11.99
C GLY A 29 -1.84 -5.68 -11.38
N ILE A 30 -1.90 -5.52 -10.07
CA ILE A 30 -1.33 -4.36 -9.43
C ILE A 30 0.18 -4.53 -9.35
N THR A 31 0.91 -3.52 -9.82
CA THR A 31 2.35 -3.46 -9.68
C THR A 31 2.70 -2.15 -9.00
N ILE A 32 3.92 -2.09 -8.45
CA ILE A 32 4.33 -0.86 -7.79
C ILE A 32 4.41 0.30 -8.78
N ILE A 33 4.75 0.00 -10.03
CA ILE A 33 4.80 1.02 -11.06
C ILE A 33 3.42 1.59 -11.33
N LYS A 34 2.43 0.73 -11.47
CA LYS A 34 1.06 1.17 -11.71
C LYS A 34 0.50 1.93 -10.53
N MET A 35 0.79 1.44 -9.33
CA MET A 35 0.29 2.09 -8.12
C MET A 35 0.92 3.46 -7.93
N ALA A 36 2.21 3.56 -8.13
CA ALA A 36 2.90 4.83 -7.99
C ALA A 36 2.33 5.84 -8.98
N LYS A 37 2.06 5.40 -10.18
CA LYS A 37 1.49 6.27 -11.20
C LYS A 37 0.09 6.73 -10.81
N ALA A 38 -0.73 5.82 -10.34
CA ALA A 38 -2.09 6.13 -9.94
C ALA A 38 -2.14 7.10 -8.78
N LEU A 39 -1.20 6.97 -7.85
CA LEU A 39 -1.15 7.83 -6.68
C LEU A 39 -0.37 9.12 -6.90
N GLY A 40 0.32 9.22 -8.04
CA GLY A 40 1.14 10.38 -8.29
C GLY A 40 2.37 10.46 -7.41
N ILE A 41 2.95 9.31 -7.09
CA ILE A 41 4.11 9.22 -6.22
C ILE A 41 5.27 8.61 -7.01
N ASN A 42 6.47 9.12 -6.78
CA ASN A 42 7.67 8.54 -7.37
C ASN A 42 7.79 7.08 -6.90
N ARG A 43 8.05 6.18 -7.84
CA ARG A 43 8.11 4.76 -7.52
C ARG A 43 9.14 4.44 -6.44
N THR A 44 10.31 5.07 -6.53
CA THR A 44 11.36 4.83 -5.55
C THR A 44 10.93 5.28 -4.16
N TYR A 45 10.27 6.43 -4.08
CA TYR A 45 9.78 6.92 -2.80
C TYR A 45 8.73 5.99 -2.22
N LEU A 46 7.83 5.51 -3.07
CA LEU A 46 6.79 4.59 -2.61
C LEU A 46 7.39 3.29 -2.09
N SER A 47 8.35 2.74 -2.84
CA SER A 47 9.01 1.51 -2.43
C SER A 47 9.73 1.68 -1.10
N ASN A 48 10.48 2.78 -0.96
CA ASN A 48 11.19 3.04 0.28
C ASN A 48 10.24 3.27 1.44
N PHE A 49 9.13 3.95 1.20
CA PHE A 49 8.15 4.18 2.25
C PHE A 49 7.60 2.86 2.79
N ILE A 50 7.26 1.96 1.88
CA ILE A 50 6.69 0.67 2.29
C ILE A 50 7.73 -0.15 3.05
N ASN A 51 8.96 -0.17 2.55
CA ASN A 51 10.03 -0.90 3.25
C ASN A 51 10.27 -0.35 4.64
N ASP A 52 10.35 0.98 4.76
CA ASP A 52 10.67 1.60 6.03
C ASP A 52 9.52 1.52 7.02
N THR A 53 8.30 1.66 6.52
CA THR A 53 7.12 1.72 7.40
C THR A 53 6.67 0.33 7.83
N TYR A 54 6.68 -0.62 6.92
CA TYR A 54 6.11 -1.94 7.19
C TYR A 54 7.15 -3.05 7.26
N ALA A 55 8.41 -2.71 7.04
CA ALA A 55 9.52 -3.67 7.10
C ALA A 55 9.34 -4.82 6.13
N MET A 56 8.81 -4.53 4.95
CA MET A 56 8.62 -5.56 3.93
C MET A 56 8.56 -4.89 2.56
N ASN A 57 8.76 -5.68 1.51
CA ASN A 57 8.70 -5.12 0.17
C ASN A 57 7.26 -4.98 -0.30
N PHE A 58 7.09 -4.34 -1.46
CA PHE A 58 5.76 -4.05 -1.98
C PHE A 58 4.90 -5.30 -2.15
N ASN A 59 5.47 -6.36 -2.72
CA ASN A 59 4.70 -7.56 -2.98
C ASN A 59 4.20 -8.21 -1.71
N ASN A 60 5.07 -8.29 -0.71
CA ASN A 60 4.67 -8.88 0.58
C ASN A 60 3.64 -8.01 1.27
N TRP A 61 3.81 -6.70 1.21
CA TRP A 61 2.85 -5.78 1.80
C TRP A 61 1.48 -5.93 1.15
N LEU A 62 1.46 -5.97 -0.19
CA LEU A 62 0.21 -6.10 -0.92
C LEU A 62 -0.48 -7.42 -0.63
N ASN A 63 0.29 -8.51 -0.61
CA ASN A 63 -0.27 -9.81 -0.30
C ASN A 63 -0.84 -9.85 1.11
N GLY A 64 -0.19 -9.16 2.04
CA GLY A 64 -0.68 -9.07 3.41
C GLY A 64 -2.05 -8.43 3.49
N LEU A 65 -2.26 -7.36 2.72
CA LEU A 65 -3.56 -6.70 2.68
C LEU A 65 -4.64 -7.64 2.14
N ARG A 66 -4.30 -8.39 1.11
CA ARG A 66 -5.25 -9.31 0.50
C ARG A 66 -5.60 -10.45 1.45
N ILE A 67 -4.61 -10.96 2.16
CA ILE A 67 -4.84 -12.03 3.13
C ILE A 67 -5.71 -11.53 4.28
N GLU A 68 -5.45 -10.34 4.77
CA GLU A 68 -6.25 -9.77 5.85
C GLU A 68 -7.70 -9.60 5.43
N GLU A 69 -7.91 -9.13 4.22
CA GLU A 69 -9.28 -8.95 3.73
C GLU A 69 -9.99 -10.29 3.57
N ALA A 70 -9.27 -11.31 3.09
CA ALA A 70 -9.85 -12.63 2.94
C ALA A 70 -10.26 -13.19 4.30
N LYS A 71 -9.43 -12.98 5.32
CA LYS A 71 -9.76 -13.44 6.66
C LYS A 71 -11.01 -12.74 7.19
N LYS A 72 -11.12 -11.46 6.97
CA LYS A 72 -12.29 -10.71 7.42
C LYS A 72 -13.56 -11.23 6.77
N ARG A 73 -13.49 -11.52 5.48
CA ARG A 73 -14.66 -12.01 4.77
C ARG A 73 -15.06 -13.39 5.25
N MET A 74 -14.08 -14.23 5.54
CA MET A 74 -14.40 -15.57 6.06
C MET A 74 -15.09 -15.49 7.39
N LEU A 75 -14.62 -14.60 8.27
CA LEU A 75 -15.26 -14.44 9.57
C LEU A 75 -16.66 -13.86 9.46
N THR A 76 -16.83 -12.94 8.52
CA THR A 76 -18.12 -12.29 8.34
C THR A 76 -19.15 -13.25 7.76
N ASP A 77 -18.71 -14.13 6.86
CA ASP A 77 -19.63 -15.04 6.17
C ASP A 77 -19.96 -16.28 6.97
N ARG A 78 -19.33 -16.47 8.10
CA ARG A 78 -19.62 -17.65 8.91
C ARG A 78 -21.05 -17.62 9.41
N ARG A 79 -21.60 -18.77 9.45
CA ARG A 79 -22.97 -18.92 9.97
C ARG A 79 -22.97 -19.71 11.23
#